data_9b871bc324519e2bfbddc10445c0f1dc
#
_entry.id   9b871bc324519e2bfbddc10445c0f1dc
#
_cell.length_a   1.000
_cell.length_b   1.000
_cell.length_c   1.000
_cell.angle_alpha   90.00
_cell.angle_beta   90.00
_cell.angle_gamma   90.00
#
_symmetry.space_group_name_H-M   'P 1'
#
loop_
_entity.id
_entity.type
_entity.pdbx_description
1 polymer ?
#
loop_
_entity_poly.entity_id
_entity_poly.type
_entity_poly.pdbx_seq_one_letter_code
_entity_poly.pdbx_strand_id
1 'polypeptide(L)'
;SIQDLGGSEAVGGKISDKNRELFAINWDLVIVDEAHEGTQTELTQNILDLVVKRHTKELDLSGTPFNIISDYDEDHLFTWDYTMEQEAKSNWAKIHPGVKNPYAGLPKVSMFTFEMNKHFNDPRFVGEGLGKYTFNFKEFFRTDQNGKFVYESDIEHFLDNITNPGTTNYPFSTREFRNRLRHTLWVLPGIKEANALEKLLKKHKVFGTEYRILNVVRNDKSD
;
A
#
# COMPACT_ATOMS: atom_id res chain seq x y z
N SER A 1 12.64 -14.32 6.52
CA SER A 1 11.74 -14.07 5.37
C SER A 1 11.99 -15.11 4.28
N ILE A 2 11.05 -15.29 3.38
CA ILE A 2 11.19 -16.20 2.21
C ILE A 2 12.42 -15.81 1.37
N GLN A 3 12.68 -14.51 1.18
CA GLN A 3 13.87 -14.02 0.46
C GLN A 3 15.17 -14.44 1.17
N ASP A 4 15.16 -14.47 2.50
CA ASP A 4 16.33 -14.91 3.26
C ASP A 4 16.56 -16.41 3.12
N LEU A 5 15.49 -17.21 3.19
CA LEU A 5 15.53 -18.66 2.96
C LEU A 5 15.97 -19.01 1.54
N GLY A 6 15.51 -18.24 0.55
CA GLY A 6 15.87 -18.39 -0.86
C GLY A 6 17.36 -18.23 -1.17
N GLY A 7 18.15 -17.61 -0.28
CA GLY A 7 19.61 -17.57 -0.38
C GLY A 7 20.30 -18.87 -0.04
N SER A 8 19.61 -19.86 0.54
CA SER A 8 20.19 -21.11 1.04
C SER A 8 20.45 -22.09 -0.10
N GLU A 9 21.56 -22.83 -0.01
CA GLU A 9 21.94 -23.88 -0.98
C GLU A 9 20.88 -24.99 -1.07
N ALA A 10 20.20 -25.29 0.04
CA ALA A 10 19.15 -26.29 0.12
C ALA A 10 17.96 -26.03 -0.85
N VAL A 11 17.76 -24.78 -1.29
CA VAL A 11 16.71 -24.37 -2.23
C VAL A 11 17.27 -23.78 -3.53
N GLY A 12 18.54 -24.11 -3.86
CA GLY A 12 19.21 -23.63 -5.07
C GLY A 12 19.89 -22.27 -4.94
N GLY A 13 20.00 -21.71 -3.73
CA GLY A 13 20.77 -20.50 -3.43
C GLY A 13 22.28 -20.77 -3.43
N LYS A 14 23.08 -19.72 -3.15
CA LYS A 14 24.54 -19.78 -3.22
C LYS A 14 25.24 -19.89 -1.87
N ILE A 15 24.48 -19.81 -0.76
CA ILE A 15 25.05 -19.75 0.58
C ILE A 15 24.95 -21.14 1.23
N SER A 16 26.10 -21.83 1.31
CA SER A 16 26.20 -23.13 1.98
C SER A 16 25.88 -23.00 3.48
N ASP A 17 25.25 -24.03 4.02
CA ASP A 17 24.84 -24.14 5.43
C ASP A 17 23.90 -23.05 5.96
N LYS A 18 23.56 -22.03 5.16
CA LYS A 18 22.61 -21.00 5.56
C LYS A 18 21.24 -21.65 5.82
N ASN A 19 20.66 -21.34 6.98
CA ASN A 19 19.34 -21.82 7.41
C ASN A 19 19.20 -23.36 7.49
N ARG A 20 20.29 -24.13 7.44
CA ARG A 20 20.28 -25.59 7.48
C ARG A 20 19.52 -26.13 8.70
N GLU A 21 19.71 -25.49 9.86
CA GLU A 21 19.00 -25.87 11.08
C GLU A 21 17.50 -25.72 10.96
N LEU A 22 17.00 -24.66 10.30
CA LEU A 22 15.59 -24.43 10.09
C LEU A 22 14.93 -25.52 9.21
N PHE A 23 15.62 -25.95 8.17
CA PHE A 23 15.15 -27.04 7.30
C PHE A 23 15.24 -28.42 7.96
N ALA A 24 16.09 -28.59 8.97
CA ALA A 24 16.21 -29.83 9.72
C ALA A 24 15.13 -30.02 10.80
N ILE A 25 14.46 -28.94 11.21
CA ILE A 25 13.38 -29.00 12.22
C ILE A 25 12.13 -29.68 11.62
N ASN A 26 11.49 -30.50 12.43
CA ASN A 26 10.16 -31.02 12.14
C ASN A 26 9.12 -30.07 12.75
N TRP A 27 8.64 -29.13 11.95
CA TRP A 27 7.66 -28.14 12.38
C TRP A 27 6.27 -28.77 12.55
N ASP A 28 5.58 -28.48 13.64
CA ASP A 28 4.19 -28.85 13.85
C ASP A 28 3.24 -27.90 13.13
N LEU A 29 3.62 -26.61 13.05
CA LEU A 29 2.88 -25.56 12.38
C LEU A 29 3.82 -24.63 11.61
N VAL A 30 3.48 -24.33 10.36
CA VAL A 30 4.10 -23.30 9.53
C VAL A 30 3.05 -22.23 9.25
N ILE A 31 3.37 -20.99 9.49
CA ILE A 31 2.51 -19.84 9.19
C ILE A 31 3.15 -19.04 8.07
N VAL A 32 2.42 -18.88 6.97
CA VAL A 32 2.83 -18.08 5.82
C VAL A 32 2.06 -16.75 5.85
N ASP A 33 2.77 -15.68 6.18
CA ASP A 33 2.17 -14.34 6.16
C ASP A 33 2.28 -13.74 4.77
N GLU A 34 1.27 -12.96 4.36
CA GLU A 34 1.11 -12.39 3.02
C GLU A 34 1.19 -13.46 1.91
N ALA A 35 0.51 -14.59 2.13
CA ALA A 35 0.56 -15.76 1.26
C ALA A 35 0.26 -15.43 -0.22
N HIS A 36 -0.56 -14.40 -0.48
CA HIS A 36 -0.88 -13.93 -1.84
C HIS A 36 0.31 -13.33 -2.60
N GLU A 37 1.38 -12.89 -1.91
CA GLU A 37 2.51 -12.20 -2.56
C GLU A 37 3.63 -13.13 -3.04
N GLY A 38 3.66 -14.38 -2.65
CA GLY A 38 4.85 -15.16 -2.94
C GLY A 38 4.69 -16.65 -3.08
N THR A 39 3.55 -17.24 -2.71
CA THR A 39 3.38 -18.70 -2.71
C THR A 39 3.39 -19.32 -4.12
N GLN A 40 3.19 -18.53 -5.16
CA GLN A 40 3.13 -19.01 -6.55
C GLN A 40 4.51 -19.06 -7.26
N THR A 41 5.59 -18.65 -6.60
CA THR A 41 6.92 -18.75 -7.23
C THR A 41 7.53 -20.13 -6.97
N GLU A 42 8.24 -20.66 -7.97
CA GLU A 42 8.95 -21.95 -7.86
C GLU A 42 9.89 -21.98 -6.65
N LEU A 43 10.57 -20.88 -6.36
CA LEU A 43 11.45 -20.76 -5.19
C LEU A 43 10.68 -20.91 -3.88
N THR A 44 9.51 -20.30 -3.76
CA THR A 44 8.67 -20.40 -2.57
C THR A 44 8.16 -21.81 -2.38
N GLN A 45 7.71 -22.47 -3.44
CA GLN A 45 7.27 -23.87 -3.38
C GLN A 45 8.41 -24.76 -2.91
N ASN A 46 9.61 -24.61 -3.45
CA ASN A 46 10.78 -25.38 -3.01
C ASN A 46 11.11 -25.17 -1.51
N ILE A 47 10.90 -23.95 -0.99
CA ILE A 47 11.08 -23.67 0.43
C ILE A 47 9.99 -24.35 1.26
N LEU A 48 8.74 -24.23 0.85
CA LEU A 48 7.61 -24.85 1.54
C LEU A 48 7.74 -26.38 1.57
N ASP A 49 8.12 -27.02 0.47
CA ASP A 49 8.35 -28.45 0.37
C ASP A 49 9.41 -28.96 1.36
N LEU A 50 10.36 -28.14 1.75
CA LEU A 50 11.37 -28.48 2.75
C LEU A 50 10.90 -28.31 4.19
N VAL A 51 10.03 -27.33 4.46
CA VAL A 51 9.60 -26.99 5.83
C VAL A 51 8.23 -27.58 6.19
N VAL A 52 7.33 -27.72 5.22
CA VAL A 52 6.00 -28.32 5.39
C VAL A 52 6.10 -29.81 5.10
N LYS A 53 6.05 -30.63 6.14
CA LYS A 53 6.12 -32.07 6.04
C LYS A 53 4.74 -32.70 6.28
N ARG A 54 4.59 -34.00 6.07
CA ARG A 54 3.28 -34.71 6.14
C ARG A 54 2.49 -34.43 7.45
N HIS A 55 3.16 -34.22 8.56
CA HIS A 55 2.52 -33.94 9.86
C HIS A 55 2.36 -32.46 10.15
N THR A 56 3.04 -31.59 9.40
CA THR A 56 3.02 -30.14 9.58
C THR A 56 1.64 -29.59 9.21
N LYS A 57 1.09 -28.73 10.06
CA LYS A 57 -0.07 -27.92 9.73
C LYS A 57 0.41 -26.63 9.06
N GLU A 58 -0.30 -26.19 8.04
CA GLU A 58 -0.02 -24.94 7.36
C GLU A 58 -1.18 -23.96 7.59
N LEU A 59 -0.83 -22.71 7.88
CA LEU A 59 -1.77 -21.61 8.05
C LEU A 59 -1.33 -20.45 7.19
N ASP A 60 -2.10 -20.15 6.17
CA ASP A 60 -1.86 -19.02 5.29
C ASP A 60 -2.67 -17.81 5.72
N LEU A 61 -1.97 -16.68 5.88
CA LEU A 61 -2.57 -15.40 6.25
C LEU A 61 -2.46 -14.44 5.07
N SER A 62 -3.54 -13.72 4.78
CA SER A 62 -3.54 -12.73 3.72
C SER A 62 -4.59 -11.64 3.98
N GLY A 63 -4.20 -10.38 3.80
CA GLY A 63 -5.13 -9.26 3.79
C GLY A 63 -5.88 -9.09 2.46
N THR A 64 -5.36 -9.69 1.37
CA THR A 64 -5.92 -9.58 0.01
C THR A 64 -5.86 -10.92 -0.73
N PRO A 65 -6.62 -11.93 -0.28
CA PRO A 65 -6.47 -13.32 -0.74
C PRO A 65 -7.09 -13.61 -2.11
N PHE A 66 -7.44 -12.60 -2.91
CA PHE A 66 -8.26 -12.73 -4.12
C PHE A 66 -7.70 -13.68 -5.18
N ASN A 67 -6.39 -13.88 -5.22
CA ASN A 67 -5.70 -14.74 -6.16
C ASN A 67 -5.42 -16.17 -5.64
N ILE A 68 -5.61 -16.41 -4.33
CA ILE A 68 -5.33 -17.70 -3.70
C ILE A 68 -6.56 -18.34 -3.03
N ILE A 69 -7.63 -17.58 -2.81
CA ILE A 69 -8.80 -18.06 -2.05
C ILE A 69 -9.47 -19.30 -2.69
N SER A 70 -9.37 -19.41 -4.02
CA SER A 70 -9.92 -20.57 -4.76
C SER A 70 -9.12 -21.86 -4.58
N ASP A 71 -7.93 -21.78 -3.98
CA ASP A 71 -7.05 -22.93 -3.77
C ASP A 71 -7.40 -23.68 -2.47
N TYR A 72 -8.34 -23.15 -1.69
CA TYR A 72 -8.78 -23.71 -0.41
C TYR A 72 -10.25 -24.11 -0.43
N ASP A 73 -10.57 -25.21 0.23
CA ASP A 73 -11.94 -25.61 0.49
C ASP A 73 -12.60 -24.65 1.50
N GLU A 74 -13.92 -24.43 1.36
CA GLU A 74 -14.67 -23.52 2.23
C GLU A 74 -14.52 -23.84 3.74
N ASP A 75 -14.42 -25.10 4.09
CA ASP A 75 -14.27 -25.60 5.47
C ASP A 75 -12.89 -25.24 6.08
N HIS A 76 -11.92 -24.88 5.25
CA HIS A 76 -10.58 -24.47 5.65
C HIS A 76 -10.36 -22.96 5.58
N LEU A 77 -11.40 -22.19 5.25
CA LEU A 77 -11.33 -20.74 5.16
C LEU A 77 -11.92 -20.08 6.39
N PHE A 78 -11.19 -19.11 6.94
CA PHE A 78 -11.70 -18.15 7.89
C PHE A 78 -11.55 -16.75 7.32
N THR A 79 -12.65 -16.03 7.15
CA THR A 79 -12.65 -14.66 6.66
C THR A 79 -13.07 -13.70 7.75
N TRP A 80 -12.36 -12.58 7.84
CA TRP A 80 -12.71 -11.45 8.67
C TRP A 80 -12.48 -10.17 7.89
N ASP A 81 -13.53 -9.64 7.29
CA ASP A 81 -13.45 -8.46 6.44
C ASP A 81 -13.88 -7.18 7.17
N TYR A 82 -13.72 -6.04 6.49
CA TYR A 82 -14.10 -4.74 7.01
C TYR A 82 -15.59 -4.65 7.35
N THR A 83 -16.47 -5.27 6.58
CA THR A 83 -17.91 -5.26 6.82
C THR A 83 -18.23 -5.97 8.12
N MET A 84 -17.68 -7.17 8.29
CA MET A 84 -17.82 -7.97 9.52
C MET A 84 -17.28 -7.22 10.74
N GLU A 85 -16.14 -6.53 10.60
CA GLU A 85 -15.58 -5.69 11.68
C GLU A 85 -16.53 -4.55 12.06
N GLN A 86 -17.07 -3.82 11.08
CA GLN A 86 -18.00 -2.71 11.35
C GLN A 86 -19.33 -3.20 11.93
N GLU A 87 -19.82 -4.36 11.53
CA GLU A 87 -20.98 -5.02 12.12
C GLU A 87 -20.70 -5.43 13.56
N ALA A 88 -19.59 -6.08 13.84
CA ALA A 88 -19.17 -6.44 15.20
C ALA A 88 -19.05 -5.20 16.08
N LYS A 89 -18.44 -4.11 15.57
CA LYS A 89 -18.32 -2.83 16.24
C LYS A 89 -19.69 -2.25 16.61
N SER A 90 -20.66 -2.26 15.69
CA SER A 90 -21.99 -1.67 15.88
C SER A 90 -22.87 -2.49 16.81
N ASN A 91 -22.75 -3.81 16.77
CA ASN A 91 -23.57 -4.74 17.52
C ASN A 91 -22.98 -5.16 18.88
N TRP A 92 -21.73 -4.76 19.18
CA TRP A 92 -21.00 -5.21 20.36
C TRP A 92 -21.78 -5.04 21.66
N ALA A 93 -22.35 -3.86 21.90
CA ALA A 93 -23.08 -3.56 23.13
C ALA A 93 -24.35 -4.42 23.32
N LYS A 94 -24.94 -4.90 22.23
CA LYS A 94 -26.12 -5.79 22.27
C LYS A 94 -25.72 -7.23 22.59
N ILE A 95 -24.59 -7.68 22.03
CA ILE A 95 -24.12 -9.07 22.17
C ILE A 95 -23.34 -9.25 23.47
N HIS A 96 -22.62 -8.21 23.90
CA HIS A 96 -21.75 -8.22 25.09
C HIS A 96 -22.08 -7.06 26.04
N PRO A 97 -23.24 -7.07 26.73
CA PRO A 97 -23.63 -5.99 27.63
C PRO A 97 -22.60 -5.78 28.75
N GLY A 98 -22.18 -4.54 28.96
CA GLY A 98 -21.22 -4.16 30.00
C GLY A 98 -19.75 -4.49 29.70
N VAL A 99 -19.45 -5.11 28.57
CA VAL A 99 -18.07 -5.40 28.13
C VAL A 99 -17.56 -4.30 27.21
N LYS A 100 -16.33 -3.84 27.46
CA LYS A 100 -15.68 -2.82 26.61
C LYS A 100 -15.56 -3.34 25.18
N ASN A 101 -16.00 -2.52 24.22
CA ASN A 101 -15.93 -2.87 22.80
C ASN A 101 -14.47 -2.79 22.30
N PRO A 102 -13.84 -3.92 21.90
CA PRO A 102 -12.47 -3.93 21.41
C PRO A 102 -12.32 -3.21 20.05
N TYR A 103 -13.40 -3.14 19.27
CA TYR A 103 -13.43 -2.50 17.95
C TYR A 103 -13.73 -1.00 18.01
N ALA A 104 -14.00 -0.42 19.19
CA ALA A 104 -14.43 0.98 19.33
C ALA A 104 -13.42 1.96 18.71
N GLY A 105 -12.12 1.67 18.82
CA GLY A 105 -11.03 2.52 18.31
C GLY A 105 -10.72 2.34 16.81
N LEU A 106 -11.30 1.33 16.15
CA LEU A 106 -11.02 1.08 14.75
C LEU A 106 -11.70 2.12 13.85
N PRO A 107 -11.00 2.69 12.86
CA PRO A 107 -11.54 3.74 12.01
C PRO A 107 -12.60 3.22 11.05
N LYS A 108 -13.51 4.09 10.65
CA LYS A 108 -14.43 3.85 9.55
C LYS A 108 -13.79 4.33 8.25
N VAL A 109 -13.80 3.50 7.22
CA VAL A 109 -13.41 3.90 5.87
C VAL A 109 -14.48 4.82 5.31
N SER A 110 -14.06 5.97 4.78
CA SER A 110 -14.92 6.89 4.04
C SER A 110 -14.28 7.12 2.67
N MET A 111 -15.02 6.80 1.60
CA MET A 111 -14.56 7.01 0.24
C MET A 111 -15.15 8.31 -0.29
N PHE A 112 -14.28 9.18 -0.80
CA PHE A 112 -14.67 10.41 -1.47
C PHE A 112 -14.18 10.34 -2.91
N THR A 113 -15.07 10.67 -3.85
CA THR A 113 -14.72 10.82 -5.25
C THR A 113 -14.70 12.31 -5.60
N PHE A 114 -13.68 12.70 -6.35
CA PHE A 114 -13.53 14.07 -6.82
C PHE A 114 -13.56 14.06 -8.34
N GLU A 115 -14.33 15.00 -8.91
CA GLU A 115 -14.31 15.21 -10.35
C GLU A 115 -12.95 15.80 -10.73
N MET A 116 -12.25 15.11 -11.61
CA MET A 116 -10.96 15.57 -12.10
C MET A 116 -11.17 16.78 -13.01
N ASN A 117 -10.44 17.85 -12.74
CA ASN A 117 -10.54 19.12 -13.45
C ASN A 117 -10.15 18.96 -14.92
N LYS A 118 -10.52 19.94 -15.77
CA LYS A 118 -10.22 20.02 -17.22
C LYS A 118 -8.72 19.86 -17.55
N HIS A 119 -7.83 20.17 -16.60
CA HIS A 119 -6.38 19.96 -16.76
C HIS A 119 -5.99 18.49 -16.96
N PHE A 120 -6.78 17.55 -16.43
CA PHE A 120 -6.54 16.11 -16.62
C PHE A 120 -6.98 15.60 -18.01
N ASN A 121 -7.66 16.45 -18.79
CA ASN A 121 -7.98 16.17 -20.19
C ASN A 121 -6.95 16.76 -21.18
N ASP A 122 -5.84 17.31 -20.68
CA ASP A 122 -4.78 17.85 -21.51
C ASP A 122 -4.11 16.71 -22.30
N PRO A 123 -4.03 16.82 -23.65
CA PRO A 123 -3.44 15.79 -24.50
C PRO A 123 -2.01 15.41 -24.12
N ARG A 124 -1.25 16.32 -23.48
CA ARG A 124 0.11 16.05 -23.01
C ARG A 124 0.16 14.93 -21.96
N PHE A 125 -0.92 14.75 -21.20
CA PHE A 125 -1.00 13.81 -20.07
C PHE A 125 -1.97 12.67 -20.31
N VAL A 126 -2.53 12.54 -21.50
CA VAL A 126 -3.39 11.43 -21.88
C VAL A 126 -2.53 10.37 -22.57
N GLY A 127 -2.38 9.22 -21.92
CA GLY A 127 -1.64 8.09 -22.49
C GLY A 127 -2.51 7.18 -23.36
N GLU A 128 -1.90 6.47 -24.29
CA GLU A 128 -2.51 5.35 -25.01
C GLU A 128 -2.58 4.16 -24.03
N GLY A 129 -3.73 3.94 -23.44
CA GLY A 129 -4.00 2.85 -22.51
C GLY A 129 -5.39 2.26 -22.75
N LEU A 130 -5.80 1.27 -21.98
CA LEU A 130 -7.07 0.51 -22.03
C LEU A 130 -8.38 1.34 -22.02
N GLY A 131 -8.33 2.59 -22.44
CA GLY A 131 -9.44 3.50 -22.65
C GLY A 131 -8.92 4.84 -23.11
N LYS A 132 -9.58 5.46 -24.04
CA LYS A 132 -9.22 6.71 -24.74
C LYS A 132 -8.89 7.92 -23.84
N TYR A 133 -8.92 7.80 -22.49
CA TYR A 133 -8.84 8.91 -21.54
C TYR A 133 -8.16 8.52 -20.22
N THR A 134 -7.05 7.79 -20.27
CA THR A 134 -6.30 7.47 -19.05
C THR A 134 -5.26 8.56 -18.80
N PHE A 135 -5.37 9.26 -17.68
CA PHE A 135 -4.38 10.25 -17.26
C PHE A 135 -3.06 9.56 -16.92
N ASN A 136 -1.99 10.04 -17.51
CA ASN A 136 -0.64 9.50 -17.34
C ASN A 136 0.10 10.21 -16.20
N PHE A 137 -0.07 9.73 -14.97
CA PHE A 137 0.62 10.26 -13.79
C PHE A 137 2.14 10.25 -13.92
N LYS A 138 2.71 9.25 -14.60
CA LYS A 138 4.16 9.16 -14.77
C LYS A 138 4.68 10.30 -15.66
N GLU A 139 3.94 10.65 -16.70
CA GLU A 139 4.29 11.79 -17.56
C GLU A 139 4.07 13.13 -16.82
N PHE A 140 2.94 13.30 -16.14
CA PHE A 140 2.63 14.52 -15.41
C PHE A 140 3.69 14.86 -14.35
N PHE A 141 4.15 13.86 -13.59
CA PHE A 141 5.20 14.02 -12.58
C PHE A 141 6.61 13.78 -13.09
N ARG A 142 6.82 13.73 -14.39
CA ARG A 142 8.14 13.48 -14.97
C ARG A 142 9.16 14.54 -14.55
N THR A 143 10.34 14.09 -14.10
CA THR A 143 11.48 14.95 -13.79
C THR A 143 12.52 14.94 -14.91
N ASP A 144 13.27 16.02 -15.02
CA ASP A 144 14.44 16.15 -15.89
C ASP A 144 15.68 15.46 -15.26
N GLN A 145 16.83 15.57 -15.94
CA GLN A 145 18.09 15.01 -15.47
C GLN A 145 18.57 15.61 -14.14
N ASN A 146 18.15 16.83 -13.83
CA ASN A 146 18.50 17.56 -12.61
C ASN A 146 17.52 17.27 -11.46
N GLY A 147 16.54 16.39 -11.67
CA GLY A 147 15.50 16.08 -10.68
C GLY A 147 14.51 17.23 -10.46
N LYS A 148 14.29 18.07 -11.47
CA LYS A 148 13.29 19.13 -11.48
C LYS A 148 12.10 18.69 -12.35
N PHE A 149 10.88 19.01 -11.94
CA PHE A 149 9.70 18.68 -12.74
C PHE A 149 9.72 19.39 -14.09
N VAL A 150 9.46 18.62 -15.16
CA VAL A 150 9.32 19.16 -16.52
C VAL A 150 8.08 20.04 -16.62
N TYR A 151 7.03 19.68 -15.88
CA TYR A 151 5.74 20.39 -15.85
C TYR A 151 5.50 21.03 -14.47
N GLU A 152 6.53 21.69 -13.87
CA GLU A 152 6.47 22.26 -12.53
C GLU A 152 5.28 23.21 -12.35
N SER A 153 5.04 24.09 -13.35
CA SER A 153 3.91 25.03 -13.33
C SER A 153 2.54 24.33 -13.33
N ASP A 154 2.40 23.23 -14.08
CA ASP A 154 1.14 22.47 -14.10
C ASP A 154 0.91 21.77 -12.75
N ILE A 155 1.98 21.30 -12.11
CA ILE A 155 1.92 20.66 -10.77
C ILE A 155 1.61 21.71 -9.70
N GLU A 156 2.23 22.89 -9.73
CA GLU A 156 1.90 24.00 -8.82
C GLU A 156 0.43 24.39 -8.96
N HIS A 157 -0.05 24.50 -10.18
CA HIS A 157 -1.46 24.79 -10.46
C HIS A 157 -2.40 23.70 -9.94
N PHE A 158 -2.01 22.44 -10.08
CA PHE A 158 -2.74 21.31 -9.48
C PHE A 158 -2.80 21.43 -7.95
N LEU A 159 -1.67 21.70 -7.28
CA LEU A 159 -1.63 21.89 -5.83
C LEU A 159 -2.48 23.09 -5.37
N ASP A 160 -2.44 24.19 -6.10
CA ASP A 160 -3.29 25.35 -5.84
C ASP A 160 -4.78 25.01 -5.99
N ASN A 161 -5.16 24.26 -7.02
CA ASN A 161 -6.54 23.87 -7.25
C ASN A 161 -7.09 22.99 -6.14
N ILE A 162 -6.36 21.95 -5.73
CA ILE A 162 -6.83 21.05 -4.66
C ILE A 162 -6.91 21.71 -3.28
N THR A 163 -6.28 22.87 -3.12
CA THR A 163 -6.28 23.66 -1.88
C THR A 163 -7.16 24.91 -1.96
N ASN A 164 -7.77 25.20 -3.11
CA ASN A 164 -8.57 26.41 -3.31
C ASN A 164 -9.97 26.25 -2.67
N PRO A 165 -10.35 27.16 -1.74
CA PRO A 165 -11.66 27.10 -1.09
C PRO A 165 -12.84 27.41 -2.03
N GLY A 166 -12.61 27.99 -3.20
CA GLY A 166 -13.63 28.23 -4.22
C GLY A 166 -14.03 26.98 -5.02
N THR A 167 -13.26 25.89 -4.93
CA THR A 167 -13.56 24.60 -5.55
C THR A 167 -14.12 23.66 -4.48
N THR A 168 -15.40 23.40 -4.54
CA THR A 168 -16.17 22.85 -3.42
C THR A 168 -15.89 21.40 -3.04
N ASN A 169 -15.12 20.65 -3.81
CA ASN A 169 -15.01 19.20 -3.62
C ASN A 169 -13.57 18.66 -3.51
N TYR A 170 -12.56 19.50 -3.43
CA TYR A 170 -11.19 19.04 -3.29
C TYR A 170 -10.82 18.78 -1.82
N PRO A 171 -10.06 17.70 -1.53
CA PRO A 171 -9.83 17.22 -0.15
C PRO A 171 -9.08 18.22 0.73
N PHE A 172 -8.36 19.16 0.14
CA PHE A 172 -7.58 20.15 0.91
C PHE A 172 -8.14 21.57 0.79
N SER A 173 -9.33 21.74 0.19
CA SER A 173 -9.89 23.06 -0.14
C SER A 173 -10.32 23.87 1.10
N THR A 174 -10.84 23.21 2.13
CA THR A 174 -11.27 23.87 3.36
C THR A 174 -10.48 23.41 4.58
N ARG A 175 -10.42 24.25 5.60
CA ARG A 175 -9.78 23.89 6.87
C ARG A 175 -10.47 22.70 7.54
N GLU A 176 -11.78 22.55 7.36
CA GLU A 176 -12.53 21.41 7.89
C GLU A 176 -12.06 20.12 7.25
N PHE A 177 -11.95 20.05 5.92
CA PHE A 177 -11.43 18.88 5.22
C PHE A 177 -9.98 18.60 5.62
N ARG A 178 -9.11 19.61 5.70
CA ARG A 178 -7.72 19.43 6.14
C ARG A 178 -7.62 18.88 7.56
N ASN A 179 -8.52 19.30 8.46
CA ASN A 179 -8.58 18.75 9.83
C ASN A 179 -8.97 17.27 9.87
N ARG A 180 -9.75 16.80 8.90
CA ARG A 180 -10.09 15.36 8.75
C ARG A 180 -8.95 14.59 8.09
N LEU A 181 -8.22 15.20 7.17
CA LEU A 181 -7.11 14.61 6.40
C LEU A 181 -5.75 14.99 7.00
N ARG A 182 -5.57 14.78 8.31
CA ARG A 182 -4.33 15.12 9.03
C ARG A 182 -3.12 14.32 8.58
N HIS A 183 -3.33 13.10 8.12
CA HIS A 183 -2.31 12.21 7.59
C HIS A 183 -2.68 11.82 6.17
N THR A 184 -1.80 12.08 5.23
CA THR A 184 -1.99 11.77 3.82
C THR A 184 -0.76 11.05 3.29
N LEU A 185 -0.98 10.05 2.45
CA LEU A 185 0.08 9.34 1.75
C LEU A 185 0.03 9.71 0.27
N TRP A 186 1.15 10.17 -0.26
CA TRP A 186 1.32 10.50 -1.66
C TRP A 186 2.27 9.48 -2.29
N VAL A 187 1.76 8.72 -3.25
CA VAL A 187 2.55 7.72 -3.98
C VAL A 187 2.93 8.32 -5.34
N LEU A 188 4.23 8.36 -5.63
CA LEU A 188 4.77 8.95 -6.85
C LEU A 188 5.47 7.88 -7.70
N PRO A 189 5.67 8.15 -9.01
CA PRO A 189 6.27 7.19 -9.93
C PRO A 189 7.71 6.77 -9.59
N GLY A 190 8.45 7.61 -8.86
CA GLY A 190 9.84 7.32 -8.53
C GLY A 190 10.43 8.23 -7.45
N ILE A 191 11.66 7.93 -7.07
CA ILE A 191 12.41 8.63 -6.00
C ILE A 191 12.69 10.09 -6.38
N LYS A 192 13.06 10.36 -7.64
CA LYS A 192 13.33 11.72 -8.11
C LYS A 192 12.08 12.59 -8.04
N GLU A 193 10.94 12.04 -8.42
CA GLU A 193 9.63 12.66 -8.39
C GLU A 193 9.19 12.95 -6.94
N ALA A 194 9.42 12.02 -6.01
CA ALA A 194 9.15 12.21 -4.59
C ALA A 194 10.00 13.35 -4.00
N ASN A 195 11.29 13.38 -4.31
CA ASN A 195 12.20 14.45 -3.87
C ASN A 195 11.83 15.82 -4.46
N ALA A 196 11.38 15.86 -5.70
CA ALA A 196 10.93 17.10 -6.36
C ALA A 196 9.63 17.61 -5.74
N LEU A 197 8.65 16.73 -5.51
CA LEU A 197 7.37 17.08 -4.91
C LEU A 197 7.54 17.54 -3.46
N GLU A 198 8.39 16.93 -2.67
CA GLU A 198 8.72 17.38 -1.32
C GLU A 198 9.13 18.86 -1.30
N LYS A 199 10.00 19.26 -2.25
CA LYS A 199 10.47 20.66 -2.35
C LYS A 199 9.34 21.62 -2.69
N LEU A 200 8.43 21.23 -3.59
CA LEU A 200 7.26 22.04 -3.93
C LEU A 200 6.27 22.15 -2.77
N LEU A 201 5.95 21.02 -2.14
CA LEU A 201 5.03 20.99 -1.00
C LEU A 201 5.53 21.84 0.17
N LYS A 202 6.84 21.82 0.48
CA LYS A 202 7.44 22.66 1.53
C LYS A 202 7.32 24.17 1.25
N LYS A 203 7.27 24.57 -0.02
CA LYS A 203 7.10 25.97 -0.43
C LYS A 203 5.64 26.37 -0.56
N HIS A 204 4.74 25.39 -0.73
CA HIS A 204 3.34 25.65 -0.99
C HIS A 204 2.64 26.24 0.24
N LYS A 205 1.79 27.27 0.00
CA LYS A 205 1.14 28.09 1.05
C LYS A 205 0.31 27.29 2.06
N VAL A 206 -0.30 26.17 1.65
CA VAL A 206 -1.10 25.30 2.54
C VAL A 206 -0.26 24.13 3.05
N PHE A 207 0.34 23.36 2.15
CA PHE A 207 1.09 22.17 2.56
C PHE A 207 2.33 22.49 3.37
N GLY A 208 3.06 23.55 3.04
CA GLY A 208 4.26 23.97 3.76
C GLY A 208 4.00 24.61 5.12
N THR A 209 2.76 25.05 5.40
CA THR A 209 2.39 25.72 6.66
C THR A 209 1.52 24.86 7.57
N GLU A 210 0.63 24.03 7.01
CA GLU A 210 -0.35 23.25 7.79
C GLU A 210 0.05 21.77 7.94
N TYR A 211 1.05 21.28 7.19
CA TYR A 211 1.46 19.88 7.20
C TYR A 211 2.95 19.71 7.48
N ARG A 212 3.28 18.68 8.24
CA ARG A 212 4.66 18.18 8.34
C ARG A 212 4.90 17.21 7.17
N ILE A 213 5.78 17.59 6.25
CA ILE A 213 6.10 16.80 5.08
C ILE A 213 7.25 15.85 5.42
N LEU A 214 7.02 14.56 5.22
CA LEU A 214 7.98 13.48 5.42
C LEU A 214 8.15 12.71 4.12
N ASN A 215 9.37 12.64 3.63
CA ASN A 215 9.73 11.84 2.47
C ASN A 215 10.34 10.51 2.95
N VAL A 216 9.70 9.41 2.59
CA VAL A 216 10.07 8.04 3.01
C VAL A 216 10.73 7.25 1.88
N VAL A 217 11.40 7.91 0.95
CA VAL A 217 12.20 7.21 -0.06
C VAL A 217 13.48 6.67 0.56
N ARG A 218 13.83 5.44 0.16
CA ARG A 218 15.10 4.85 0.58
C ARG A 218 16.24 5.62 -0.08
N ASN A 219 16.98 6.40 0.70
CA ASN A 219 18.25 6.90 0.27
C ASN A 219 19.23 5.72 0.39
N ASP A 220 19.64 5.16 -0.74
CA ASP A 220 20.79 4.26 -0.82
C ASP A 220 22.06 5.06 -0.52
N LYS A 221 22.24 5.43 0.73
CA LYS A 221 23.56 5.62 1.33
C LYS A 221 23.62 4.57 2.43
N SER A 222 24.09 3.40 2.01
CA SER A 222 24.78 2.51 2.91
C SER A 222 25.95 3.29 3.53
N ASP A 223 25.80 3.68 4.77
CA ASP A 223 26.92 3.82 5.69
C ASP A 223 27.09 2.49 6.41
#